data_f196dd0db4bd4e4e56f2ff9b4abd468c
#
_entry.id   f196dd0db4bd4e4e56f2ff9b4abd468c
#
_cell.length_a   1.000
_cell.length_b   1.000
_cell.length_c   1.000
_cell.angle_alpha   90.00
_cell.angle_beta   90.00
_cell.angle_gamma   90.00
#
_symmetry.space_group_name_H-M   'P 1'
#
loop_
_entity.id
_entity.type
_entity.pdbx_description
1 polymer ?
#
loop_
_entity_poly.entity_id
_entity_poly.type
_entity_poly.pdbx_seq_one_letter_code
_entity_poly.pdbx_strand_id
1 'polypeptide(L)'
;MVTFSFLSALVLAALPYGLAAPSSLTSLINHETVAPPTHLESRQGGYYSFWTEGGGSFKCSQQGGGKYTCSWSGQKGGGFVAGTGFKPGGSRAVKYSGTYDAKGPGYLALYGWTRNPLIEYYIIESYDIIAPGEPWTKKGNFTFEEGTYELYTSQRVNKPSIEGTRTFTQFWSVRTEKRVGGTITTGKHYDAWSKAGMKLGNHDYMILCTEGFANGTLLPSGSSTITVS
;
A
#
# COMPACT_ATOMS: atom_id res chain seq x y z
N MET A 1 24.22 58.58 35.73
CA MET A 1 24.19 59.81 34.91
C MET A 1 23.10 59.55 33.87
N VAL A 2 21.89 59.96 34.20
CA VAL A 2 21.24 61.19 33.73
C VAL A 2 20.79 61.04 32.28
N THR A 3 19.49 60.71 32.14
CA THR A 3 18.32 61.54 31.73
C THR A 3 18.27 61.83 30.23
N PHE A 4 17.17 61.90 29.50
CA PHE A 4 15.74 62.25 29.62
C PHE A 4 15.05 61.80 28.35
N SER A 5 13.91 61.19 28.42
CA SER A 5 12.58 61.65 28.02
C SER A 5 12.44 62.65 26.90
N PHE A 6 11.58 62.35 25.91
CA PHE A 6 10.48 63.24 25.51
C PHE A 6 9.38 62.49 24.74
N LEU A 7 8.19 62.58 25.29
CA LEU A 7 6.89 62.37 24.67
C LEU A 7 6.63 63.39 23.58
N SER A 8 5.95 63.03 22.51
CA SER A 8 4.99 63.92 21.87
C SER A 8 3.91 63.09 21.17
N ALA A 9 2.73 63.21 21.71
CA ALA A 9 1.48 62.81 21.11
C ALA A 9 1.02 63.89 20.17
N LEU A 10 0.44 63.51 19.04
CA LEU A 10 -0.49 64.37 18.30
C LEU A 10 -1.63 63.50 17.69
N VAL A 11 -2.81 64.06 17.81
CA VAL A 11 -4.15 63.51 17.71
C VAL A 11 -4.77 63.84 16.33
N LEU A 12 -5.68 63.00 15.88
CA LEU A 12 -6.80 63.16 14.97
C LEU A 12 -6.58 63.50 13.48
N ALA A 13 -7.11 62.60 12.63
CA ALA A 13 -8.34 62.88 11.88
C ALA A 13 -8.84 61.64 11.17
N ALA A 14 -10.06 61.25 11.40
CA ALA A 14 -10.82 60.26 10.68
C ALA A 14 -11.47 60.88 9.44
N LEU A 15 -11.42 60.15 8.29
CA LEU A 15 -12.42 60.26 7.24
C LEU A 15 -12.54 58.91 6.50
N PRO A 16 -13.73 58.49 6.10
CA PRO A 16 -14.00 57.21 5.52
C PRO A 16 -13.95 57.27 3.99
N TYR A 17 -13.18 56.43 3.39
CA TYR A 17 -13.39 56.10 1.98
C TYR A 17 -13.37 54.57 1.85
N GLY A 18 -14.54 54.03 1.49
CA GLY A 18 -14.66 52.68 1.03
C GLY A 18 -13.88 52.46 -0.25
N LEU A 19 -13.05 51.48 -0.27
CA LEU A 19 -12.47 50.92 -1.46
C LEU A 19 -12.50 49.42 -1.40
N ALA A 20 -12.97 48.88 -2.49
CA ALA A 20 -13.12 47.44 -2.77
C ALA A 20 -11.89 46.62 -2.37
N ALA A 21 -12.13 45.50 -1.70
CA ALA A 21 -11.14 44.50 -1.45
C ALA A 21 -10.68 43.91 -2.80
N PRO A 22 -9.38 43.77 -3.03
CA PRO A 22 -8.93 42.91 -4.13
C PRO A 22 -9.32 41.46 -3.78
N SER A 23 -10.05 40.84 -4.68
CA SER A 23 -10.31 39.40 -4.67
C SER A 23 -8.98 38.65 -4.67
N SER A 24 -8.56 38.19 -3.51
CA SER A 24 -7.51 37.22 -3.39
C SER A 24 -7.97 35.93 -4.09
N LEU A 25 -7.37 35.64 -5.22
CA LEU A 25 -7.37 34.32 -5.82
C LEU A 25 -6.69 33.38 -4.82
N THR A 26 -7.49 32.83 -3.91
CA THR A 26 -7.10 31.65 -3.18
C THR A 26 -7.07 30.53 -4.21
N SER A 27 -5.88 30.17 -4.65
CA SER A 27 -5.68 28.94 -5.38
C SER A 27 -6.16 27.82 -4.46
N LEU A 28 -7.34 27.30 -4.73
CA LEU A 28 -7.82 26.05 -4.17
C LEU A 28 -6.84 24.98 -4.67
N ILE A 29 -5.86 24.68 -3.84
CA ILE A 29 -5.16 23.41 -3.94
C ILE A 29 -6.26 22.38 -3.61
N ASN A 30 -6.86 21.83 -4.65
CA ASN A 30 -7.66 20.63 -4.52
C ASN A 30 -6.72 19.54 -4.02
N HIS A 31 -6.69 19.35 -2.70
CA HIS A 31 -6.35 18.07 -2.15
C HIS A 31 -7.46 17.13 -2.67
N GLU A 32 -7.23 16.52 -3.82
CA GLU A 32 -7.96 15.32 -4.17
C GLU A 32 -7.74 14.34 -3.03
N THR A 33 -8.73 14.25 -2.17
CA THR A 33 -8.85 13.12 -1.26
C THR A 33 -8.93 11.90 -2.16
N VAL A 34 -7.83 11.15 -2.27
CA VAL A 34 -7.81 9.86 -2.94
C VAL A 34 -8.92 9.04 -2.31
N ALA A 35 -9.98 8.84 -3.07
CA ALA A 35 -11.13 8.07 -2.60
C ALA A 35 -10.65 6.68 -2.19
N PRO A 36 -11.18 6.12 -1.09
CA PRO A 36 -10.89 4.73 -0.74
C PRO A 36 -11.23 3.83 -1.94
N PRO A 37 -10.52 2.70 -2.12
CA PRO A 37 -10.68 1.84 -3.28
C PRO A 37 -12.15 1.53 -3.52
N THR A 38 -12.61 1.77 -4.75
CA THR A 38 -13.98 1.50 -5.16
C THR A 38 -14.23 0.00 -5.06
N HIS A 39 -15.02 -0.43 -4.08
CA HIS A 39 -15.43 -1.81 -3.93
C HIS A 39 -16.42 -2.17 -5.04
N LEU A 40 -15.96 -2.98 -5.99
CA LEU A 40 -16.85 -3.73 -6.86
C LEU A 40 -17.05 -5.12 -6.24
N GLU A 41 -18.15 -5.34 -5.54
CA GLU A 41 -18.57 -6.69 -5.17
C GLU A 41 -18.93 -7.46 -6.43
N SER A 42 -18.05 -8.37 -6.85
CA SER A 42 -18.36 -9.28 -7.93
C SER A 42 -19.19 -10.45 -7.41
N ARG A 43 -20.38 -10.61 -7.94
CA ARG A 43 -21.17 -11.85 -7.77
C ARG A 43 -20.45 -12.99 -8.47
N GLN A 44 -20.01 -14.00 -7.70
CA GLN A 44 -19.29 -15.20 -8.13
C GLN A 44 -17.88 -14.96 -8.71
N GLY A 45 -16.87 -14.84 -7.84
CA GLY A 45 -15.48 -14.94 -8.25
C GLY A 45 -14.54 -13.91 -7.65
N GLY A 46 -14.58 -13.69 -6.34
CA GLY A 46 -13.50 -13.04 -5.62
C GLY A 46 -13.63 -11.52 -5.47
N TYR A 47 -13.15 -11.07 -4.34
CA TYR A 47 -12.97 -9.65 -4.02
C TYR A 47 -11.83 -9.08 -4.87
N TYR A 48 -12.02 -7.93 -5.51
CA TYR A 48 -11.00 -7.22 -6.27
C TYR A 48 -10.68 -5.88 -5.61
N SER A 49 -9.41 -5.52 -5.55
CA SER A 49 -8.95 -4.21 -5.07
C SER A 49 -7.91 -3.66 -6.02
N PHE A 50 -7.98 -2.36 -6.26
CA PHE A 50 -6.96 -1.57 -6.96
C PHE A 50 -6.77 -0.25 -6.23
N TRP A 51 -5.54 0.03 -5.87
CA TRP A 51 -5.13 1.28 -5.24
C TRP A 51 -3.87 1.82 -5.91
N THR A 52 -3.71 3.14 -5.97
CA THR A 52 -2.52 3.80 -6.51
C THR A 52 -2.25 5.14 -5.82
N GLU A 53 -0.98 5.44 -5.65
CA GLU A 53 -0.48 6.77 -5.27
C GLU A 53 -0.37 7.72 -6.48
N GLY A 54 -0.69 7.25 -7.69
CA GLY A 54 -0.37 7.96 -8.93
C GLY A 54 1.12 7.82 -9.30
N GLY A 55 1.67 8.80 -10.05
CA GLY A 55 3.08 8.80 -10.44
C GLY A 55 3.44 7.69 -11.43
N GLY A 56 2.61 7.49 -12.47
CA GLY A 56 2.84 6.50 -13.50
C GLY A 56 1.59 6.13 -14.28
N SER A 57 1.75 5.20 -15.22
CA SER A 57 0.66 4.55 -15.93
C SER A 57 0.45 3.16 -15.31
N PHE A 58 -0.62 3.01 -14.55
CA PHE A 58 -0.99 1.76 -13.88
C PHE A 58 -2.38 1.33 -14.37
N LYS A 59 -2.42 0.31 -15.22
CA LYS A 59 -3.64 -0.19 -15.85
C LYS A 59 -3.88 -1.60 -15.36
N CYS A 60 -4.79 -1.74 -14.40
CA CYS A 60 -5.21 -3.04 -13.88
C CYS A 60 -6.71 -3.20 -14.02
N SER A 61 -7.15 -4.42 -14.36
CA SER A 61 -8.57 -4.74 -14.51
C SER A 61 -8.86 -6.18 -14.13
N GLN A 62 -10.01 -6.37 -13.49
CA GLN A 62 -10.57 -7.70 -13.24
C GLN A 62 -11.25 -8.22 -14.51
N GLN A 63 -10.99 -9.49 -14.84
CA GLN A 63 -11.51 -10.13 -16.06
C GLN A 63 -12.65 -11.14 -15.78
N GLY A 64 -13.05 -11.30 -14.49
CA GLY A 64 -13.96 -12.35 -14.06
C GLY A 64 -13.27 -13.70 -13.80
N GLY A 65 -13.99 -14.64 -13.15
CA GLY A 65 -13.44 -15.98 -12.86
C GLY A 65 -12.17 -15.99 -12.01
N GLY A 66 -11.97 -14.99 -11.13
CA GLY A 66 -10.75 -14.86 -10.33
C GLY A 66 -9.53 -14.36 -11.11
N LYS A 67 -9.70 -13.92 -12.37
CA LYS A 67 -8.60 -13.43 -13.21
C LYS A 67 -8.50 -11.92 -13.17
N TYR A 68 -7.27 -11.40 -13.11
CA TYR A 68 -6.95 -9.99 -13.34
C TYR A 68 -5.71 -9.82 -14.19
N THR A 69 -5.58 -8.65 -14.81
CA THR A 69 -4.42 -8.26 -15.60
C THR A 69 -3.93 -6.90 -15.15
N CYS A 70 -2.61 -6.71 -15.16
CA CYS A 70 -1.98 -5.41 -14.96
C CYS A 70 -0.93 -5.14 -16.04
N SER A 71 -0.79 -3.87 -16.42
CA SER A 71 0.38 -3.35 -17.12
C SER A 71 0.77 -2.03 -16.47
N TRP A 72 2.07 -1.82 -16.24
CA TRP A 72 2.53 -0.64 -15.51
C TRP A 72 3.85 -0.09 -16.01
N SER A 73 3.99 1.23 -15.85
CA SER A 73 5.22 1.97 -16.02
C SER A 73 5.20 3.12 -15.01
N GLY A 74 5.97 2.98 -13.94
CA GLY A 74 6.03 3.93 -12.85
C GLY A 74 6.93 5.12 -13.15
N GLN A 75 6.69 6.21 -12.43
CA GLN A 75 7.54 7.39 -12.35
C GLN A 75 7.96 7.60 -10.89
N LYS A 76 8.85 8.57 -10.65
CA LYS A 76 9.31 8.90 -9.31
C LYS A 76 8.12 9.18 -8.35
N GLY A 77 8.11 8.50 -7.21
CA GLY A 77 7.06 8.64 -6.19
C GLY A 77 5.76 7.92 -6.53
N GLY A 78 5.69 7.19 -7.64
CA GLY A 78 4.51 6.44 -8.03
C GLY A 78 4.47 5.02 -7.48
N GLY A 79 3.26 4.49 -7.30
CA GLY A 79 3.05 3.12 -6.87
C GLY A 79 1.60 2.68 -7.02
N PHE A 80 1.40 1.38 -7.08
CA PHE A 80 0.09 0.75 -7.14
C PHE A 80 0.12 -0.64 -6.51
N VAL A 81 -1.03 -1.10 -6.07
CA VAL A 81 -1.32 -2.48 -5.72
C VAL A 81 -2.67 -2.87 -6.29
N ALA A 82 -2.76 -4.00 -6.98
CA ALA A 82 -4.00 -4.50 -7.57
C ALA A 82 -4.06 -6.02 -7.54
N GLY A 83 -5.23 -6.58 -7.31
CA GLY A 83 -5.39 -8.02 -7.32
C GLY A 83 -6.78 -8.49 -6.95
N THR A 84 -6.97 -9.80 -6.98
CA THR A 84 -8.23 -10.46 -6.61
C THR A 84 -8.04 -11.49 -5.51
N GLY A 85 -9.07 -11.72 -4.73
CA GLY A 85 -9.02 -12.64 -3.61
C GLY A 85 -10.29 -12.70 -2.80
N PHE A 86 -10.24 -12.46 -1.50
CA PHE A 86 -11.30 -12.81 -0.56
C PHE A 86 -11.57 -11.70 0.45
N LYS A 87 -12.84 -11.47 0.74
CA LYS A 87 -13.31 -10.64 1.84
C LYS A 87 -14.46 -11.36 2.56
N PRO A 88 -14.30 -11.66 3.87
CA PRO A 88 -13.09 -11.45 4.66
C PRO A 88 -11.92 -12.32 4.22
N GLY A 89 -10.71 -11.87 4.59
CA GLY A 89 -9.50 -12.69 4.52
C GLY A 89 -9.56 -13.87 5.50
N GLY A 90 -8.43 -14.57 5.68
CA GLY A 90 -8.35 -15.65 6.66
C GLY A 90 -7.57 -16.86 6.18
N SER A 91 -7.53 -17.89 7.03
CA SER A 91 -6.81 -19.13 6.75
C SER A 91 -7.49 -19.93 5.64
N ARG A 92 -6.76 -20.17 4.54
CA ARG A 92 -7.20 -21.02 3.41
C ARG A 92 -6.04 -21.41 2.49
N ALA A 93 -6.29 -22.33 1.57
CA ALA A 93 -5.38 -22.62 0.46
C ALA A 93 -5.78 -21.77 -0.75
N VAL A 94 -4.94 -20.81 -1.12
CA VAL A 94 -5.12 -19.93 -2.28
C VAL A 94 -4.34 -20.50 -3.45
N LYS A 95 -5.04 -21.09 -4.42
CA LYS A 95 -4.42 -21.55 -5.66
C LYS A 95 -4.32 -20.39 -6.64
N TYR A 96 -3.22 -20.31 -7.36
CA TYR A 96 -3.05 -19.29 -8.38
C TYR A 96 -2.16 -19.78 -9.53
N SER A 97 -2.32 -19.14 -10.68
CA SER A 97 -1.50 -19.36 -11.86
C SER A 97 -1.44 -18.09 -12.71
N GLY A 98 -0.50 -18.03 -13.64
CA GLY A 98 -0.42 -16.92 -14.58
C GLY A 98 1.00 -16.54 -14.95
N THR A 99 1.19 -15.26 -15.30
CA THR A 99 2.46 -14.66 -15.67
C THR A 99 2.72 -13.40 -14.86
N TYR A 100 3.98 -13.18 -14.52
CA TYR A 100 4.45 -11.98 -13.85
C TYR A 100 5.80 -11.61 -14.44
N ASP A 101 5.81 -10.60 -15.32
CA ASP A 101 7.02 -10.05 -15.93
C ASP A 101 7.20 -8.63 -15.42
N ALA A 102 8.10 -8.46 -14.46
CA ALA A 102 8.33 -7.22 -13.74
C ALA A 102 9.80 -6.81 -13.79
N LYS A 103 10.02 -5.51 -13.88
CA LYS A 103 11.30 -4.85 -13.73
C LYS A 103 11.18 -3.78 -12.63
N GLY A 104 12.22 -3.69 -11.81
CA GLY A 104 12.28 -2.74 -10.71
C GLY A 104 11.55 -3.22 -9.45
N PRO A 105 11.30 -2.28 -8.49
CA PRO A 105 10.68 -2.64 -7.22
C PRO A 105 9.21 -3.02 -7.35
N GLY A 106 8.83 -4.13 -6.71
CA GLY A 106 7.46 -4.61 -6.71
C GLY A 106 7.37 -6.10 -6.45
N TYR A 107 6.14 -6.60 -6.27
CA TYR A 107 5.88 -7.96 -5.80
C TYR A 107 4.70 -8.60 -6.53
N LEU A 108 4.80 -9.92 -6.71
CA LEU A 108 3.65 -10.82 -6.79
C LEU A 108 3.49 -11.44 -5.40
N ALA A 109 2.41 -11.12 -4.71
CA ALA A 109 2.24 -11.50 -3.30
C ALA A 109 0.77 -11.80 -2.96
N LEU A 110 0.55 -12.65 -1.97
CA LEU A 110 -0.69 -12.58 -1.21
C LEU A 110 -0.57 -11.40 -0.23
N TYR A 111 -1.49 -10.47 -0.35
CA TYR A 111 -1.53 -9.21 0.37
C TYR A 111 -2.83 -9.08 1.13
N GLY A 112 -2.79 -8.57 2.32
CA GLY A 112 -3.99 -8.37 3.09
C GLY A 112 -3.83 -7.49 4.32
N TRP A 113 -4.95 -7.30 5.00
CA TRP A 113 -5.07 -6.45 6.18
C TRP A 113 -5.83 -7.13 7.29
N THR A 114 -5.44 -6.78 8.52
CA THR A 114 -6.25 -7.05 9.72
C THR A 114 -6.56 -5.77 10.47
N ARG A 115 -7.57 -5.82 11.36
CA ARG A 115 -7.93 -4.77 12.30
C ARG A 115 -7.79 -5.28 13.73
N ASN A 116 -7.45 -4.40 14.66
CA ASN A 116 -7.36 -4.74 16.09
C ASN A 116 -6.42 -5.94 16.39
N PRO A 117 -5.11 -5.82 16.10
CA PRO A 117 -4.38 -4.68 15.61
C PRO A 117 -4.46 -4.45 14.11
N LEU A 118 -4.22 -3.20 13.68
CA LEU A 118 -4.08 -2.84 12.27
C LEU A 118 -2.73 -3.35 11.77
N ILE A 119 -2.77 -4.39 10.96
CA ILE A 119 -1.59 -5.02 10.35
C ILE A 119 -1.79 -5.11 8.85
N GLU A 120 -0.81 -4.67 8.10
CA GLU A 120 -0.67 -4.95 6.68
C GLU A 120 0.25 -6.16 6.51
N TYR A 121 -0.11 -7.13 5.68
CA TYR A 121 0.72 -8.32 5.55
C TYR A 121 0.91 -8.78 4.11
N TYR A 122 2.08 -9.38 3.87
CA TYR A 122 2.52 -9.88 2.57
C TYR A 122 3.09 -11.30 2.69
N ILE A 123 2.69 -12.16 1.76
CA ILE A 123 3.36 -13.42 1.46
C ILE A 123 3.87 -13.28 0.04
N ILE A 124 5.15 -12.93 -0.11
CA ILE A 124 5.78 -12.64 -1.39
C ILE A 124 6.20 -13.94 -2.07
N GLU A 125 5.72 -14.15 -3.28
CA GLU A 125 6.00 -15.31 -4.11
C GLU A 125 7.03 -15.02 -5.21
N SER A 126 7.01 -13.80 -5.78
CA SER A 126 7.95 -13.36 -6.82
C SER A 126 8.19 -11.85 -6.78
N TYR A 127 9.35 -11.43 -7.30
CA TYR A 127 9.78 -10.03 -7.39
C TYR A 127 10.95 -9.91 -8.37
N ASP A 128 11.20 -8.72 -8.91
CA ASP A 128 12.49 -8.43 -9.58
C ASP A 128 13.48 -7.85 -8.57
N ILE A 129 13.13 -6.73 -7.95
CA ILE A 129 13.92 -6.11 -6.88
C ILE A 129 13.08 -6.06 -5.60
N ILE A 130 13.60 -6.65 -4.52
CA ILE A 130 13.09 -6.41 -3.17
C ILE A 130 13.67 -5.09 -2.67
N ALA A 131 12.81 -4.10 -2.53
CA ALA A 131 13.20 -2.77 -2.10
C ALA A 131 12.17 -2.26 -1.05
N PRO A 132 12.30 -2.72 0.22
CA PRO A 132 11.40 -2.24 1.26
C PRO A 132 11.52 -0.73 1.41
N GLY A 133 10.38 -0.06 1.50
CA GLY A 133 10.34 1.38 1.72
C GLY A 133 10.77 1.81 3.12
N GLU A 134 10.83 0.85 4.05
CA GLU A 134 11.22 1.03 5.45
C GLU A 134 12.14 -0.12 5.88
N PRO A 135 13.02 0.08 6.88
CA PRO A 135 13.90 -0.98 7.36
C PRO A 135 13.14 -2.22 7.82
N TRP A 136 13.59 -3.38 7.37
CA TRP A 136 13.06 -4.67 7.79
C TRP A 136 13.80 -5.22 9.00
N THR A 137 13.05 -5.72 9.96
CA THR A 137 13.59 -6.48 11.08
C THR A 137 13.32 -7.96 10.85
N LYS A 138 14.36 -8.78 10.68
CA LYS A 138 14.22 -10.23 10.52
C LYS A 138 13.68 -10.86 11.79
N LYS A 139 12.69 -11.75 11.66
CA LYS A 139 12.03 -12.48 12.74
C LYS A 139 12.31 -13.98 12.73
N GLY A 140 12.89 -14.47 11.65
CA GLY A 140 13.22 -15.89 11.48
C GLY A 140 12.97 -16.35 10.06
N ASN A 141 12.82 -17.66 9.94
CA ASN A 141 12.42 -18.33 8.71
C ASN A 141 11.54 -19.54 9.06
N PHE A 142 10.85 -20.08 8.08
CA PHE A 142 10.19 -21.36 8.18
C PHE A 142 10.16 -22.07 6.84
N THR A 143 10.11 -23.39 6.89
CA THR A 143 10.05 -24.26 5.71
C THR A 143 8.88 -25.21 5.89
N PHE A 144 8.13 -25.43 4.83
CA PHE A 144 7.10 -26.44 4.71
C PHE A 144 7.01 -26.91 3.25
N GLU A 145 6.07 -27.81 2.93
CA GLU A 145 6.01 -28.43 1.59
C GLU A 145 5.93 -27.46 0.41
N GLU A 146 5.38 -26.26 0.61
CA GLU A 146 5.32 -25.25 -0.47
C GLU A 146 6.62 -24.47 -0.66
N GLY A 147 7.55 -24.52 0.29
CA GLY A 147 8.89 -23.89 0.19
C GLY A 147 9.39 -23.24 1.48
N THR A 148 10.48 -22.49 1.34
CA THR A 148 11.12 -21.76 2.44
C THR A 148 10.83 -20.27 2.33
N TYR A 149 10.54 -19.64 3.48
CA TYR A 149 10.25 -18.21 3.59
C TYR A 149 11.03 -17.59 4.74
N GLU A 150 11.54 -16.40 4.51
CA GLU A 150 12.10 -15.54 5.54
C GLU A 150 11.02 -14.61 6.09
N LEU A 151 11.02 -14.41 7.42
CA LEU A 151 10.02 -13.61 8.11
C LEU A 151 10.60 -12.27 8.54
N TYR A 152 9.83 -11.18 8.30
CA TYR A 152 10.23 -9.83 8.66
C TYR A 152 9.06 -9.01 9.19
N THR A 153 9.39 -7.95 9.94
CA THR A 153 8.48 -6.86 10.28
C THR A 153 9.06 -5.53 9.85
N SER A 154 8.20 -4.57 9.54
CA SER A 154 8.56 -3.16 9.38
C SER A 154 7.46 -2.27 9.97
N GLN A 155 7.79 -1.00 10.24
CA GLN A 155 6.83 0.00 10.71
C GLN A 155 6.52 1.00 9.61
N ARG A 156 5.25 1.31 9.44
CA ARG A 156 4.76 2.38 8.55
C ARG A 156 4.24 3.53 9.41
N VAL A 157 4.92 4.67 9.37
CA VAL A 157 4.57 5.82 10.20
C VAL A 157 3.81 6.85 9.37
N ASN A 158 2.57 7.17 9.78
CA ASN A 158 1.70 8.14 9.10
C ASN A 158 1.54 7.84 7.59
N LYS A 159 1.21 6.59 7.26
CA LYS A 159 1.02 6.13 5.88
C LYS A 159 -0.44 5.79 5.61
N PRO A 160 -0.86 5.81 4.33
CA PRO A 160 -2.18 5.34 3.92
C PRO A 160 -2.44 3.90 4.39
N SER A 161 -3.65 3.64 4.84
CA SER A 161 -4.13 2.33 5.28
C SER A 161 -5.61 2.16 5.00
N ILE A 162 -6.16 0.98 5.31
CA ILE A 162 -7.62 0.74 5.25
C ILE A 162 -8.42 1.51 6.32
N GLU A 163 -7.75 2.27 7.18
CA GLU A 163 -8.35 3.14 8.21
C GLU A 163 -7.93 4.61 8.05
N GLY A 164 -7.61 5.01 6.81
CA GLY A 164 -7.01 6.32 6.53
C GLY A 164 -5.52 6.35 6.90
N THR A 165 -4.97 7.54 7.12
CA THR A 165 -3.56 7.69 7.50
C THR A 165 -3.34 7.17 8.93
N ARG A 166 -2.47 6.17 9.09
CA ARG A 166 -2.17 5.50 10.37
C ARG A 166 -0.68 5.17 10.49
N THR A 167 -0.28 4.87 11.70
CA THR A 167 0.96 4.15 12.01
C THR A 167 0.59 2.70 12.28
N PHE A 168 1.22 1.77 11.55
CA PHE A 168 0.91 0.34 11.65
C PHE A 168 2.15 -0.51 11.37
N THR A 169 2.06 -1.79 11.72
CA THR A 169 3.13 -2.76 11.46
C THR A 169 2.82 -3.53 10.17
N GLN A 170 3.86 -3.82 9.40
CA GLN A 170 3.81 -4.74 8.27
C GLN A 170 4.42 -6.08 8.67
N PHE A 171 3.79 -7.19 8.25
CA PHE A 171 4.30 -8.55 8.37
C PHE A 171 4.63 -9.09 6.99
N TRP A 172 5.79 -9.77 6.89
CA TRP A 172 6.32 -10.25 5.64
C TRP A 172 6.71 -11.71 5.75
N SER A 173 6.32 -12.52 4.77
CA SER A 173 6.93 -13.79 4.42
C SER A 173 7.50 -13.65 3.03
N VAL A 174 8.81 -13.76 2.89
CA VAL A 174 9.51 -13.61 1.60
C VAL A 174 10.03 -14.96 1.16
N ARG A 175 9.50 -15.46 0.04
CA ARG A 175 9.92 -16.74 -0.53
C ARG A 175 11.38 -16.68 -0.98
N THR A 176 12.18 -17.68 -0.59
CA THR A 176 13.61 -17.72 -0.96
C THR A 176 13.82 -18.11 -2.42
N GLU A 177 12.99 -19.01 -2.94
CA GLU A 177 12.98 -19.42 -4.35
C GLU A 177 11.71 -18.88 -5.02
N LYS A 178 11.86 -17.84 -5.85
CA LYS A 178 10.74 -17.17 -6.52
C LYS A 178 9.93 -18.12 -7.37
N ARG A 179 8.60 -17.98 -7.36
CA ARG A 179 7.71 -18.73 -8.25
C ARG A 179 6.53 -17.88 -8.75
N VAL A 180 5.96 -18.29 -9.87
CA VAL A 180 4.69 -17.77 -10.37
C VAL A 180 3.76 -18.97 -10.60
N GLY A 181 2.73 -19.07 -9.77
CA GLY A 181 1.82 -20.21 -9.73
C GLY A 181 2.08 -21.19 -8.59
N GLY A 182 1.02 -21.86 -8.16
CA GLY A 182 1.01 -22.82 -7.06
C GLY A 182 -0.10 -22.59 -6.05
N THR A 183 0.13 -23.04 -4.84
CA THR A 183 -0.79 -22.85 -3.71
C THR A 183 -0.09 -22.09 -2.60
N ILE A 184 -0.79 -21.18 -1.96
CA ILE A 184 -0.37 -20.48 -0.74
C ILE A 184 -1.32 -20.91 0.39
N THR A 185 -0.84 -21.73 1.30
CA THR A 185 -1.59 -22.14 2.49
C THR A 185 -1.43 -21.09 3.58
N THR A 186 -2.27 -20.06 3.56
CA THR A 186 -2.13 -18.85 4.39
C THR A 186 -2.06 -19.15 5.87
N GLY A 187 -2.79 -20.17 6.36
CA GLY A 187 -2.75 -20.57 7.76
C GLY A 187 -1.35 -20.99 8.24
N LYS A 188 -0.54 -21.62 7.39
CA LYS A 188 0.86 -21.96 7.73
C LYS A 188 1.71 -20.73 7.98
N HIS A 189 1.52 -19.65 7.18
CA HIS A 189 2.19 -18.38 7.38
C HIS A 189 1.72 -17.69 8.66
N TYR A 190 0.42 -17.69 8.93
CA TYR A 190 -0.14 -17.12 10.16
C TYR A 190 0.37 -17.81 11.42
N ASP A 191 0.46 -19.14 11.38
CA ASP A 191 1.05 -19.94 12.46
C ASP A 191 2.54 -19.62 12.65
N ALA A 192 3.31 -19.52 11.56
CA ALA A 192 4.72 -19.17 11.62
C ALA A 192 4.93 -17.74 12.18
N TRP A 193 4.14 -16.77 11.72
CA TRP A 193 4.15 -15.41 12.28
C TRP A 193 3.81 -15.41 13.76
N SER A 194 2.76 -16.12 14.17
CA SER A 194 2.35 -16.20 15.58
C SER A 194 3.47 -16.77 16.46
N LYS A 195 4.15 -17.85 16.01
CA LYS A 195 5.31 -18.44 16.70
C LYS A 195 6.48 -17.46 16.80
N ALA A 196 6.65 -16.56 15.82
CA ALA A 196 7.65 -15.49 15.82
C ALA A 196 7.22 -14.22 16.59
N GLY A 197 6.10 -14.28 17.33
CA GLY A 197 5.55 -13.16 18.09
C GLY A 197 4.80 -12.11 17.25
N MET A 198 4.55 -12.41 15.97
CA MET A 198 3.87 -11.54 15.00
C MET A 198 2.38 -11.91 14.97
N LYS A 199 1.58 -11.28 15.83
CA LYS A 199 0.15 -11.62 15.99
C LYS A 199 -0.71 -10.76 15.06
N LEU A 200 -1.49 -11.41 14.19
CA LEU A 200 -2.52 -10.77 13.37
C LEU A 200 -3.74 -10.40 14.21
N GLY A 201 -4.52 -9.45 13.70
CA GLY A 201 -5.84 -9.09 14.21
C GLY A 201 -6.97 -9.81 13.48
N ASN A 202 -8.14 -9.17 13.46
CA ASN A 202 -9.31 -9.63 12.71
C ASN A 202 -9.10 -9.36 11.20
N HIS A 203 -9.19 -10.40 10.39
CA HIS A 203 -8.99 -10.28 8.94
C HIS A 203 -10.04 -9.36 8.29
N ASP A 204 -9.56 -8.37 7.53
CA ASP A 204 -10.41 -7.54 6.67
C ASP A 204 -10.53 -8.18 5.29
N TYR A 205 -9.49 -8.07 4.44
CA TYR A 205 -9.44 -8.73 3.15
C TYR A 205 -8.04 -9.31 2.88
N MET A 206 -7.98 -10.19 1.89
CA MET A 206 -6.72 -10.60 1.28
C MET A 206 -6.91 -10.83 -0.22
N ILE A 207 -5.90 -10.47 -1.00
CA ILE A 207 -5.86 -10.63 -2.45
C ILE A 207 -4.52 -11.21 -2.88
N LEU A 208 -4.48 -11.98 -3.92
CA LEU A 208 -3.24 -12.17 -4.65
C LEU A 208 -3.03 -10.95 -5.53
N CYS A 209 -1.98 -10.19 -5.27
CA CYS A 209 -1.75 -8.89 -5.88
C CYS A 209 -0.50 -8.86 -6.75
N THR A 210 -0.54 -7.96 -7.73
CA THR A 210 0.61 -7.34 -8.37
C THR A 210 0.80 -5.96 -7.75
N GLU A 211 2.00 -5.69 -7.27
CA GLU A 211 2.39 -4.41 -6.72
C GLU A 211 3.65 -3.91 -7.43
N GLY A 212 3.72 -2.61 -7.68
CA GLY A 212 4.90 -1.94 -8.19
C GLY A 212 5.00 -0.54 -7.60
N PHE A 213 6.21 -0.13 -7.20
CA PHE A 213 6.44 1.17 -6.58
C PHE A 213 7.82 1.71 -6.90
N ALA A 214 7.94 3.05 -6.97
CA ALA A 214 9.23 3.70 -7.13
C ALA A 214 10.01 3.70 -5.81
N ASN A 215 11.30 3.41 -5.86
CA ASN A 215 12.20 3.53 -4.72
C ASN A 215 13.46 4.30 -5.14
N GLY A 216 13.51 5.58 -4.78
CA GLY A 216 14.57 6.47 -5.24
C GLY A 216 14.55 6.63 -6.76
N THR A 217 15.60 6.17 -7.43
CA THR A 217 15.74 6.16 -8.90
C THR A 217 15.26 4.88 -9.56
N LEU A 218 14.95 3.85 -8.76
CA LEU A 218 14.41 2.59 -9.26
C LEU A 218 12.92 2.75 -9.55
N LEU A 219 12.55 2.49 -10.79
CA LEU A 219 11.17 2.64 -11.27
C LEU A 219 10.58 1.28 -11.65
N PRO A 220 9.33 1.00 -11.27
CA PRO A 220 8.67 -0.25 -11.62
C PRO A 220 8.14 -0.20 -13.06
N SER A 221 8.24 -1.31 -13.79
CA SER A 221 7.55 -1.52 -15.05
C SER A 221 7.25 -2.99 -15.26
N GLY A 222 6.25 -3.30 -16.09
CA GLY A 222 5.96 -4.70 -16.41
C GLY A 222 4.51 -4.99 -16.77
N SER A 223 4.20 -6.27 -16.75
CA SER A 223 2.85 -6.79 -16.93
C SER A 223 2.62 -8.06 -16.12
N SER A 224 1.36 -8.31 -15.78
CA SER A 224 0.94 -9.57 -15.16
C SER A 224 -0.43 -10.00 -15.65
N THR A 225 -0.64 -11.31 -15.66
CA THR A 225 -1.94 -11.93 -15.87
C THR A 225 -2.05 -13.05 -14.86
N ILE A 226 -2.91 -12.90 -13.90
CA ILE A 226 -3.03 -13.82 -12.75
C ILE A 226 -4.46 -14.33 -12.62
N THR A 227 -4.60 -15.60 -12.34
CA THR A 227 -5.87 -16.24 -12.00
C THR A 227 -5.77 -16.85 -10.60
N VAL A 228 -6.74 -16.55 -9.75
CA VAL A 228 -6.91 -17.06 -8.38
C VAL A 228 -8.11 -17.99 -8.33
N SER A 229 -7.93 -19.18 -7.73
CA SER A 229 -8.99 -20.19 -7.62
C SER A 229 -9.01 -20.87 -6.25
#